data_24bee655c8c9e07e240220e101cf1131
#
_entry.id   24bee655c8c9e07e240220e101cf1131
#
_cell.length_a   1.000
_cell.length_b   1.000
_cell.length_c   1.000
_cell.angle_alpha   90.00
_cell.angle_beta   90.00
_cell.angle_gamma   90.00
#
_symmetry.space_group_name_H-M   'P 1'
#
loop_
_entity.id
_entity.type
_entity.pdbx_description
1 polymer ?
#
loop_
_entity_poly.entity_id
_entity_poly.type
_entity_poly.pdbx_seq_one_letter_code
_entity_poly.pdbx_strand_id
1 'polypeptide(L)'
;MFKGGHMHLKNKLTLLFLIGFSLNIFSYSEGFASNGDVQIAYRDYGPVDGEPILLVTGLGAQLTLWPEFLIKDLQANNFRPIAYDNRDVGLSSRFKSKPSQLINYIKYFLFIPIRSEYSIEDMASDGIAVLDELKVDKAHIFGMSMGGMISQILVANFPNRVETFTQISSTASTPNPFNGPKLKVTRQMLKRTADKNDIEGRIDQTIELF
;
A
#
# COMPACT_ATOMS: atom_id res chain seq x y z
N MET A 1 21.07 -30.59 -78.03
CA MET A 1 19.78 -31.12 -77.63
C MET A 1 19.73 -31.19 -76.12
N PHE A 2 19.40 -30.05 -75.44
CA PHE A 2 19.31 -29.98 -73.98
C PHE A 2 18.03 -29.26 -73.59
N LYS A 3 17.14 -30.01 -72.98
CA LYS A 3 15.87 -29.49 -72.43
C LYS A 3 16.06 -28.70 -71.15
N GLY A 4 15.56 -27.48 -71.17
CA GLY A 4 15.50 -26.63 -69.99
C GLY A 4 14.52 -27.12 -68.92
N GLY A 5 14.99 -27.20 -67.72
CA GLY A 5 14.17 -27.45 -66.52
C GLY A 5 13.70 -26.14 -65.96
N HIS A 6 12.40 -25.88 -65.98
CA HIS A 6 11.80 -24.76 -65.23
C HIS A 6 11.78 -25.07 -63.76
N MET A 7 12.49 -24.25 -63.03
CA MET A 7 12.48 -24.29 -61.57
C MET A 7 11.35 -23.40 -61.06
N HIS A 8 10.25 -24.03 -60.66
CA HIS A 8 9.16 -23.34 -59.94
C HIS A 8 9.59 -22.93 -58.55
N LEU A 9 9.81 -21.65 -58.40
CA LEU A 9 10.02 -21.03 -57.09
C LEU A 9 8.64 -20.91 -56.40
N LYS A 10 8.31 -21.87 -55.55
CA LYS A 10 7.12 -21.78 -54.69
C LYS A 10 7.41 -20.79 -53.56
N ASN A 11 6.87 -19.59 -53.69
CA ASN A 11 6.80 -18.62 -52.60
C ASN A 11 6.02 -19.23 -51.42
N LYS A 12 6.71 -19.69 -50.42
CA LYS A 12 6.12 -19.97 -49.11
C LYS A 12 5.94 -18.64 -48.41
N LEU A 13 4.77 -18.08 -48.54
CA LEU A 13 4.31 -16.98 -47.66
C LEU A 13 4.16 -17.57 -46.28
N THR A 14 5.18 -17.45 -45.48
CA THR A 14 5.13 -17.78 -44.03
C THR A 14 4.36 -16.67 -43.37
N LEU A 15 3.05 -16.88 -43.18
CA LEU A 15 2.19 -16.03 -42.38
C LEU A 15 2.66 -16.18 -40.92
N LEU A 16 3.49 -15.25 -40.44
CA LEU A 16 3.79 -15.13 -39.03
C LEU A 16 2.51 -14.65 -38.33
N PHE A 17 1.76 -15.59 -37.77
CA PHE A 17 0.77 -15.27 -36.73
C PHE A 17 1.55 -14.81 -35.50
N LEU A 18 1.73 -13.51 -35.37
CA LEU A 18 2.04 -12.87 -34.08
C LEU A 18 0.80 -13.09 -33.21
N ILE A 19 0.77 -14.23 -32.52
CA ILE A 19 -0.10 -14.39 -31.36
C ILE A 19 0.40 -13.37 -30.36
N GLY A 20 -0.23 -12.20 -30.33
CA GLY A 20 -0.07 -11.22 -29.28
C GLY A 20 -0.58 -11.87 -27.99
N PHE A 21 0.30 -12.60 -27.31
CA PHE A 21 0.11 -12.91 -25.90
C PHE A 21 0.22 -11.55 -25.21
N SER A 22 -0.93 -10.90 -24.98
CA SER A 22 -1.02 -9.84 -23.98
C SER A 22 -0.72 -10.52 -22.65
N LEU A 23 0.57 -10.59 -22.30
CA LEU A 23 0.98 -10.72 -20.93
C LEU A 23 0.33 -9.50 -20.24
N ASN A 24 -0.75 -9.73 -19.52
CA ASN A 24 -1.26 -8.78 -18.53
C ASN A 24 -0.16 -8.62 -17.48
N ILE A 25 0.91 -7.90 -17.83
CA ILE A 25 1.91 -7.46 -16.90
C ILE A 25 1.16 -6.45 -16.02
N PHE A 26 1.02 -6.79 -14.75
CA PHE A 26 0.49 -5.89 -13.75
C PHE A 26 1.39 -4.65 -13.72
N SER A 27 0.98 -3.63 -14.47
CA SER A 27 1.78 -2.43 -14.70
C SER A 27 1.45 -1.39 -13.65
N TYR A 28 2.48 -0.82 -13.06
CA TYR A 28 2.40 0.33 -12.16
C TYR A 28 3.62 1.21 -12.37
N SER A 29 3.52 2.48 -12.00
CA SER A 29 4.68 3.35 -11.83
C SER A 29 5.03 3.47 -10.35
N GLU A 30 6.31 3.55 -10.05
CA GLU A 30 6.82 3.74 -8.68
C GLU A 30 7.56 5.07 -8.60
N GLY A 31 7.50 5.68 -7.42
CA GLY A 31 8.19 6.93 -7.15
C GLY A 31 8.28 7.24 -5.67
N PHE A 32 8.79 8.42 -5.40
CA PHE A 32 8.88 8.98 -4.06
C PHE A 32 8.26 10.37 -4.04
N ALA A 33 7.37 10.59 -3.08
CA ALA A 33 6.84 11.90 -2.76
C ALA A 33 7.62 12.50 -1.58
N SER A 34 7.90 13.80 -1.63
CA SER A 34 8.62 14.51 -0.57
C SER A 34 7.66 15.23 0.36
N ASN A 35 7.74 14.93 1.66
CA ASN A 35 7.08 15.70 2.72
C ASN A 35 8.16 16.29 3.64
N GLY A 36 8.65 17.48 3.32
CA GLY A 36 9.87 18.04 3.90
C GLY A 36 11.08 17.14 3.58
N ASP A 37 11.79 16.69 4.61
CA ASP A 37 12.94 15.79 4.48
C ASP A 37 12.55 14.31 4.39
N VAL A 38 11.26 13.99 4.47
CA VAL A 38 10.75 12.61 4.45
C VAL A 38 10.40 12.20 3.03
N GLN A 39 10.90 11.06 2.58
CA GLN A 39 10.57 10.45 1.30
C GLN A 39 9.56 9.33 1.49
N ILE A 40 8.46 9.40 0.80
CA ILE A 40 7.33 8.45 0.85
C ILE A 40 7.27 7.67 -0.45
N ALA A 41 7.58 6.39 -0.39
CA ALA A 41 7.52 5.51 -1.55
C ALA A 41 6.06 5.20 -1.91
N TYR A 42 5.72 5.28 -3.19
CA TYR A 42 4.37 4.99 -3.67
C TYR A 42 4.38 4.12 -4.93
N ARG A 43 3.23 3.54 -5.22
CA ARG A 43 2.86 2.92 -6.49
C ARG A 43 1.58 3.53 -7.00
N ASP A 44 1.61 3.94 -8.26
CA ASP A 44 0.45 4.36 -9.03
C ASP A 44 0.13 3.26 -10.04
N TYR A 45 -1.00 2.62 -9.85
CA TYR A 45 -1.43 1.49 -10.68
C TYR A 45 -2.21 1.91 -11.93
N GLY A 46 -2.46 3.22 -12.13
CA GLY A 46 -3.26 3.71 -13.27
C GLY A 46 -4.68 3.11 -13.31
N PRO A 47 -5.44 3.34 -14.39
CA PRO A 47 -5.11 4.27 -15.49
C PRO A 47 -5.08 5.73 -15.01
N VAL A 48 -4.30 6.57 -15.68
CA VAL A 48 -4.08 7.99 -15.25
C VAL A 48 -5.35 8.83 -15.30
N ASP A 49 -6.26 8.48 -16.20
CA ASP A 49 -7.58 9.09 -16.41
C ASP A 49 -8.69 8.48 -15.52
N GLY A 50 -8.37 7.45 -14.75
CA GLY A 50 -9.29 6.87 -13.77
C GLY A 50 -9.49 7.76 -12.53
N GLU A 51 -10.56 7.53 -11.79
CA GLU A 51 -10.86 8.23 -10.54
C GLU A 51 -9.83 7.87 -9.46
N PRO A 52 -9.04 8.83 -8.92
CA PRO A 52 -7.99 8.52 -7.97
C PRO A 52 -8.53 7.95 -6.66
N ILE A 53 -7.95 6.84 -6.21
CA ILE A 53 -8.21 6.26 -4.90
C ILE A 53 -6.90 6.01 -4.15
N LEU A 54 -6.70 6.71 -3.03
CA LEU A 54 -5.54 6.56 -2.17
C LEU A 54 -5.77 5.45 -1.15
N LEU A 55 -4.91 4.44 -1.20
CA LEU A 55 -4.96 3.24 -0.36
C LEU A 55 -3.97 3.35 0.81
N VAL A 56 -4.49 3.51 2.02
CA VAL A 56 -3.70 3.76 3.24
C VAL A 56 -3.64 2.50 4.10
N THR A 57 -2.45 1.92 4.23
CA THR A 57 -2.22 0.66 4.96
C THR A 57 -2.15 0.85 6.47
N GLY A 58 -2.29 -0.25 7.20
CA GLY A 58 -2.18 -0.29 8.66
C GLY A 58 -0.74 -0.30 9.19
N LEU A 59 -0.60 -0.49 10.50
CA LEU A 59 0.66 -0.47 11.21
C LEU A 59 1.65 -1.52 10.66
N GLY A 60 2.82 -1.07 10.23
CA GLY A 60 3.91 -1.92 9.75
C GLY A 60 3.63 -2.64 8.42
N ALA A 61 2.46 -2.42 7.83
CA ALA A 61 2.09 -2.99 6.54
C ALA A 61 2.65 -2.15 5.39
N GLN A 62 3.20 -2.83 4.39
CA GLN A 62 3.72 -2.21 3.18
C GLN A 62 2.59 -2.03 2.15
N LEU A 63 2.81 -1.15 1.18
CA LEU A 63 1.90 -0.93 0.04
C LEU A 63 1.59 -2.22 -0.74
N THR A 64 2.47 -3.21 -0.67
CA THR A 64 2.29 -4.54 -1.28
C THR A 64 1.26 -5.43 -0.57
N LEU A 65 0.72 -4.98 0.57
CA LEU A 65 -0.36 -5.68 1.27
C LEU A 65 -1.66 -5.70 0.47
N TRP A 66 -1.89 -4.69 -0.37
CA TRP A 66 -3.08 -4.63 -1.20
C TRP A 66 -3.07 -5.75 -2.23
N PRO A 67 -4.04 -6.68 -2.18
CA PRO A 67 -4.02 -7.84 -3.06
C PRO A 67 -4.29 -7.43 -4.52
N GLU A 68 -3.65 -8.12 -5.43
CA GLU A 68 -3.73 -7.83 -6.86
C GLU A 68 -5.17 -7.84 -7.39
N PHE A 69 -6.01 -8.74 -6.88
CA PHE A 69 -7.42 -8.81 -7.30
C PHE A 69 -8.16 -7.51 -6.96
N LEU A 70 -7.93 -6.91 -5.77
CA LEU A 70 -8.55 -5.63 -5.38
C LEU A 70 -8.10 -4.51 -6.31
N ILE A 71 -6.81 -4.43 -6.61
CA ILE A 71 -6.28 -3.41 -7.53
C ILE A 71 -6.91 -3.56 -8.92
N LYS A 72 -6.99 -4.80 -9.44
CA LYS A 72 -7.62 -5.07 -10.74
C LYS A 72 -9.12 -4.75 -10.75
N ASP A 73 -9.84 -5.06 -9.69
CA ASP A 73 -11.26 -4.74 -9.58
C ASP A 73 -11.49 -3.23 -9.52
N LEU A 74 -10.65 -2.49 -8.82
CA LEU A 74 -10.70 -1.02 -8.81
C LEU A 74 -10.44 -0.46 -10.22
N GLN A 75 -9.38 -0.92 -10.90
CA GLN A 75 -9.08 -0.51 -12.28
C GLN A 75 -10.22 -0.85 -13.25
N ALA A 76 -10.82 -2.03 -13.13
CA ALA A 76 -11.95 -2.45 -13.96
C ALA A 76 -13.20 -1.57 -13.77
N ASN A 77 -13.32 -0.91 -12.61
CA ASN A 77 -14.36 0.06 -12.28
C ASN A 77 -13.91 1.52 -12.46
N ASN A 78 -12.90 1.75 -13.31
CA ASN A 78 -12.39 3.07 -13.68
C ASN A 78 -11.77 3.86 -12.52
N PHE A 79 -11.26 3.20 -11.48
CA PHE A 79 -10.44 3.84 -10.47
C PHE A 79 -8.95 3.82 -10.84
N ARG A 80 -8.21 4.80 -10.33
CA ARG A 80 -6.75 4.87 -10.35
C ARG A 80 -6.22 4.58 -8.95
N PRO A 81 -5.93 3.31 -8.60
CA PRO A 81 -5.41 2.98 -7.29
C PRO A 81 -3.99 3.54 -7.11
N ILE A 82 -3.79 4.23 -6.00
CA ILE A 82 -2.51 4.78 -5.57
C ILE A 82 -2.25 4.25 -4.16
N ALA A 83 -1.17 3.50 -3.97
CA ALA A 83 -0.77 2.99 -2.67
C ALA A 83 0.59 3.52 -2.27
N TYR A 84 0.83 3.69 -0.97
CA TYR A 84 2.12 4.16 -0.48
C TYR A 84 2.54 3.43 0.80
N ASP A 85 3.84 3.41 1.05
CA ASP A 85 4.42 2.95 2.30
C ASP A 85 4.38 4.10 3.31
N ASN A 86 3.75 3.87 4.46
CA ASN A 86 3.84 4.82 5.55
C ASN A 86 5.31 5.05 5.95
N ARG A 87 5.64 6.19 6.58
CA ARG A 87 6.98 6.42 7.15
C ARG A 87 7.36 5.27 8.09
N ASP A 88 8.63 4.91 8.16
CA ASP A 88 9.20 3.72 8.85
C ASP A 88 8.82 2.36 8.23
N VAL A 89 8.12 2.34 7.11
CA VAL A 89 7.67 1.11 6.43
C VAL A 89 8.25 1.03 5.01
N GLY A 90 8.45 -0.18 4.50
CA GLY A 90 8.82 -0.46 3.12
C GLY A 90 10.05 0.30 2.67
N LEU A 91 9.90 1.08 1.60
CA LEU A 91 10.95 1.91 1.00
C LEU A 91 10.88 3.38 1.45
N SER A 92 9.89 3.77 2.25
CA SER A 92 9.79 5.12 2.80
C SER A 92 10.87 5.40 3.84
N SER A 93 11.12 6.68 4.10
CA SER A 93 12.13 7.15 5.07
C SER A 93 12.01 6.48 6.42
N ARG A 94 13.17 6.11 6.99
CA ARG A 94 13.30 5.46 8.29
C ARG A 94 13.79 6.46 9.33
N PHE A 95 13.15 6.45 10.48
CA PHE A 95 13.55 7.24 11.63
C PHE A 95 14.50 6.45 12.53
N LYS A 96 15.43 7.16 13.18
CA LYS A 96 16.52 6.51 13.94
C LYS A 96 16.08 6.00 15.30
N SER A 97 15.10 6.64 15.92
CA SER A 97 14.62 6.29 17.25
C SER A 97 13.81 4.99 17.20
N LYS A 98 14.29 4.00 17.92
CA LYS A 98 13.55 2.76 18.17
C LYS A 98 13.16 2.71 19.65
N PRO A 99 12.09 3.38 20.06
CA PRO A 99 11.68 3.37 21.45
C PRO A 99 11.40 1.94 21.90
N SER A 100 11.75 1.65 23.17
CA SER A 100 11.48 0.34 23.73
C SER A 100 9.97 0.09 23.75
N GLN A 101 9.53 -0.95 23.04
CA GLN A 101 8.11 -1.33 22.99
C GLN A 101 7.56 -1.59 24.40
N LEU A 102 8.35 -2.24 25.26
CA LEU A 102 7.94 -2.54 26.64
C LEU A 102 7.71 -1.25 27.45
N ILE A 103 8.62 -0.27 27.32
CA ILE A 103 8.48 1.02 28.01
C ILE A 103 7.25 1.77 27.50
N ASN A 104 7.01 1.77 26.19
CA ASN A 104 5.84 2.39 25.62
C ASN A 104 4.53 1.70 26.04
N TYR A 105 4.55 0.37 26.14
CA TYR A 105 3.41 -0.39 26.71
C TYR A 105 3.11 0.03 28.14
N ILE A 106 4.13 0.10 29.00
CA ILE A 106 3.97 0.54 30.40
C ILE A 106 3.43 1.97 30.44
N LYS A 107 4.00 2.89 29.64
CA LYS A 107 3.51 4.27 29.56
C LYS A 107 2.05 4.33 29.12
N TYR A 108 1.67 3.55 28.11
CA TYR A 108 0.30 3.49 27.61
C TYR A 108 -0.69 3.07 28.71
N PHE A 109 -0.39 2.01 29.47
CA PHE A 109 -1.24 1.57 30.59
C PHE A 109 -1.29 2.56 31.75
N LEU A 110 -0.23 3.33 31.96
CA LEU A 110 -0.15 4.36 33.00
C LEU A 110 -0.64 5.73 32.53
N PHE A 111 -1.18 5.81 31.29
CA PHE A 111 -1.60 7.08 30.68
C PHE A 111 -0.49 8.14 30.61
N ILE A 112 0.78 7.71 30.57
CA ILE A 112 1.94 8.58 30.42
C ILE A 112 2.12 8.90 28.94
N PRO A 113 2.28 10.19 28.55
CA PRO A 113 2.50 10.55 27.15
C PRO A 113 3.71 9.83 26.54
N ILE A 114 3.48 9.19 25.38
CA ILE A 114 4.53 8.56 24.59
C ILE A 114 5.02 9.60 23.58
N ARG A 115 6.32 9.93 23.66
CA ARG A 115 6.92 10.82 22.66
C ARG A 115 7.26 10.01 21.42
N SER A 116 6.85 10.50 20.27
CA SER A 116 7.18 9.96 18.94
C SER A 116 7.95 11.03 18.15
N GLU A 117 8.74 10.62 17.19
CA GLU A 117 9.43 11.53 16.25
C GLU A 117 8.46 12.13 15.23
N TYR A 118 7.30 11.51 15.06
CA TYR A 118 6.22 11.95 14.18
C TYR A 118 4.86 11.57 14.76
N SER A 119 3.85 12.22 14.28
CA SER A 119 2.45 12.04 14.68
C SER A 119 1.61 11.37 13.57
N ILE A 120 0.35 11.08 13.87
CA ILE A 120 -0.62 10.62 12.85
C ILE A 120 -0.95 11.76 11.87
N GLU A 121 -0.91 13.01 12.32
CA GLU A 121 -1.06 14.21 11.49
C GLU A 121 0.05 14.31 10.44
N ASP A 122 1.29 14.00 10.82
CA ASP A 122 2.41 13.94 9.89
C ASP A 122 2.19 12.84 8.83
N MET A 123 1.69 11.68 9.26
CA MET A 123 1.37 10.57 8.35
C MET A 123 0.19 10.91 7.41
N ALA A 124 -0.77 11.69 7.87
CA ALA A 124 -1.86 12.19 7.01
C ALA A 124 -1.33 13.16 5.95
N SER A 125 -0.37 14.02 6.32
CA SER A 125 0.32 14.92 5.38
C SER A 125 1.15 14.15 4.35
N ASP A 126 1.68 12.97 4.69
CA ASP A 126 2.38 12.11 3.73
C ASP A 126 1.46 11.65 2.60
N GLY A 127 0.22 11.26 2.93
CA GLY A 127 -0.78 10.91 1.92
C GLY A 127 -1.10 12.07 0.96
N ILE A 128 -1.14 13.30 1.49
CA ILE A 128 -1.31 14.51 0.66
C ILE A 128 -0.08 14.74 -0.22
N ALA A 129 1.14 14.58 0.31
CA ALA A 129 2.35 14.72 -0.48
C ALA A 129 2.40 13.74 -1.66
N VAL A 130 1.89 12.51 -1.48
CA VAL A 130 1.76 11.53 -2.59
C VAL A 130 0.78 12.02 -3.65
N LEU A 131 -0.37 12.58 -3.25
CA LEU A 131 -1.33 13.15 -4.19
C LEU A 131 -0.75 14.34 -4.94
N ASP A 132 0.02 15.21 -4.26
CA ASP A 132 0.65 16.39 -4.85
C ASP A 132 1.73 16.01 -5.87
N GLU A 133 2.57 15.01 -5.56
CA GLU A 133 3.58 14.48 -6.49
C GLU A 133 2.94 13.96 -7.78
N LEU A 134 1.79 13.27 -7.65
CA LEU A 134 1.04 12.71 -8.77
C LEU A 134 0.11 13.74 -9.45
N LYS A 135 0.09 15.00 -8.99
CA LYS A 135 -0.77 16.10 -9.47
C LYS A 135 -2.26 15.73 -9.41
N VAL A 136 -2.63 15.05 -8.33
CA VAL A 136 -4.01 14.67 -8.04
C VAL A 136 -4.63 15.68 -7.09
N ASP A 137 -5.60 16.45 -7.55
CA ASP A 137 -6.26 17.47 -6.74
C ASP A 137 -7.13 16.86 -5.64
N LYS A 138 -7.89 15.82 -5.98
CA LYS A 138 -8.78 15.12 -5.06
C LYS A 138 -8.74 13.61 -5.28
N ALA A 139 -8.97 12.84 -4.23
CA ALA A 139 -9.04 11.40 -4.30
C ALA A 139 -10.11 10.82 -3.37
N HIS A 140 -10.59 9.64 -3.70
CA HIS A 140 -11.24 8.75 -2.74
C HIS A 140 -10.18 8.25 -1.76
N ILE A 141 -10.50 8.20 -0.47
CA ILE A 141 -9.56 7.73 0.56
C ILE A 141 -10.06 6.41 1.12
N PHE A 142 -9.22 5.38 1.04
CA PHE A 142 -9.52 4.06 1.56
C PHE A 142 -8.47 3.65 2.57
N GLY A 143 -8.85 3.61 3.86
CA GLY A 143 -7.94 3.34 4.97
C GLY A 143 -8.24 2.04 5.69
N MET A 144 -7.21 1.23 5.97
CA MET A 144 -7.33 -0.01 6.72
C MET A 144 -6.60 0.08 8.07
N SER A 145 -7.27 -0.32 9.17
CA SER A 145 -6.69 -0.36 10.51
C SER A 145 -6.10 1.01 10.93
N MET A 146 -4.83 1.11 11.27
CA MET A 146 -4.14 2.40 11.53
C MET A 146 -4.25 3.34 10.31
N GLY A 147 -4.26 2.81 9.09
CA GLY A 147 -4.50 3.60 7.88
C GLY A 147 -5.86 4.29 7.89
N GLY A 148 -6.89 3.68 8.49
CA GLY A 148 -8.17 4.34 8.69
C GLY A 148 -8.08 5.51 9.68
N MET A 149 -7.27 5.42 10.75
CA MET A 149 -7.03 6.52 11.68
C MET A 149 -6.28 7.67 11.00
N ILE A 150 -5.25 7.36 10.20
CA ILE A 150 -4.52 8.34 9.38
C ILE A 150 -5.50 9.04 8.43
N SER A 151 -6.34 8.27 7.76
CA SER A 151 -7.34 8.79 6.81
C SER A 151 -8.37 9.70 7.46
N GLN A 152 -8.81 9.43 8.71
CA GLN A 152 -9.69 10.33 9.45
C GLN A 152 -9.07 11.71 9.64
N ILE A 153 -7.77 11.76 10.01
CA ILE A 153 -7.03 13.02 10.16
C ILE A 153 -6.86 13.71 8.80
N LEU A 154 -6.54 12.93 7.75
CA LEU A 154 -6.44 13.47 6.40
C LEU A 154 -7.76 14.15 5.97
N VAL A 155 -8.88 13.47 6.14
CA VAL A 155 -10.21 14.01 5.79
C VAL A 155 -10.55 15.25 6.62
N ALA A 156 -10.23 15.25 7.92
CA ALA A 156 -10.51 16.37 8.81
C ALA A 156 -9.68 17.61 8.47
N ASN A 157 -8.38 17.41 8.15
CA ASN A 157 -7.45 18.53 7.92
C ASN A 157 -7.43 18.99 6.47
N PHE A 158 -7.77 18.12 5.51
CA PHE A 158 -7.72 18.40 4.07
C PHE A 158 -9.04 18.06 3.35
N PRO A 159 -10.21 18.54 3.81
CA PRO A 159 -11.51 18.15 3.27
C PRO A 159 -11.66 18.44 1.78
N ASN A 160 -10.99 19.47 1.27
CA ASN A 160 -11.02 19.84 -0.14
C ASN A 160 -10.24 18.88 -1.05
N ARG A 161 -9.45 17.97 -0.48
CA ARG A 161 -8.64 16.97 -1.19
C ARG A 161 -9.31 15.59 -1.23
N VAL A 162 -10.53 15.47 -0.69
CA VAL A 162 -11.24 14.20 -0.51
C VAL A 162 -12.55 14.19 -1.25
N GLU A 163 -12.76 13.17 -2.09
CA GLU A 163 -14.06 12.90 -2.73
C GLU A 163 -14.95 12.07 -1.81
N THR A 164 -14.46 10.94 -1.34
CA THR A 164 -15.14 10.08 -0.36
C THR A 164 -14.13 9.46 0.60
N PHE A 165 -14.62 8.97 1.72
CA PHE A 165 -13.82 8.29 2.71
C PHE A 165 -14.45 6.94 3.08
N THR A 166 -13.65 5.89 2.98
CA THR A 166 -14.00 4.53 3.42
C THR A 166 -12.93 4.00 4.35
N GLN A 167 -13.34 3.41 5.47
CA GLN A 167 -12.41 2.73 6.36
C GLN A 167 -12.89 1.32 6.71
N ILE A 168 -11.95 0.41 6.85
CA ILE A 168 -12.20 -0.96 7.30
C ILE A 168 -11.31 -1.32 8.47
N SER A 169 -11.82 -2.16 9.37
CA SER A 169 -11.05 -2.66 10.53
C SER A 169 -10.38 -1.56 11.35
N SER A 170 -11.02 -0.39 11.48
CA SER A 170 -10.48 0.81 12.13
C SER A 170 -11.45 1.36 13.18
N THR A 171 -11.02 2.34 13.93
CA THR A 171 -11.81 3.00 14.98
C THR A 171 -11.67 4.52 14.90
N ALA A 172 -12.75 5.22 15.26
CA ALA A 172 -12.76 6.66 15.46
C ALA A 172 -12.44 7.06 16.93
N SER A 173 -12.31 6.06 17.82
CA SER A 173 -12.06 6.31 19.23
C SER A 173 -10.56 6.48 19.52
N THR A 174 -10.23 7.34 20.45
CA THR A 174 -8.87 7.38 21.01
C THR A 174 -8.52 6.01 21.59
N PRO A 175 -7.36 5.44 21.25
CA PRO A 175 -6.93 4.17 21.81
C PRO A 175 -6.98 4.20 23.33
N ASN A 176 -7.73 3.28 23.93
CA ASN A 176 -7.88 3.17 25.37
C ASN A 176 -7.48 1.75 25.80
N PRO A 177 -6.58 1.57 26.81
CA PRO A 177 -6.15 0.26 27.29
C PRO A 177 -7.30 -0.68 27.67
N PHE A 178 -8.43 -0.11 28.11
CA PHE A 178 -9.59 -0.89 28.54
C PHE A 178 -10.55 -1.27 27.41
N ASN A 179 -10.46 -0.59 26.26
CA ASN A 179 -11.28 -0.84 25.07
C ASN A 179 -10.47 -1.39 23.89
N GLY A 180 -9.26 -1.88 24.16
CA GLY A 180 -8.37 -2.46 23.15
C GLY A 180 -8.85 -3.85 22.67
N PRO A 181 -8.13 -4.43 21.71
CA PRO A 181 -8.41 -5.78 21.24
C PRO A 181 -8.35 -6.79 22.39
N LYS A 182 -9.17 -7.85 22.31
CA LYS A 182 -9.17 -8.92 23.32
C LYS A 182 -7.75 -9.45 23.52
N LEU A 183 -7.39 -9.75 24.75
CA LEU A 183 -6.04 -10.19 25.14
C LEU A 183 -5.51 -11.35 24.25
N LYS A 184 -6.40 -12.27 23.83
CA LYS A 184 -6.06 -13.37 22.90
C LYS A 184 -5.53 -12.81 21.56
N VAL A 185 -6.20 -11.81 20.98
CA VAL A 185 -5.81 -11.17 19.72
C VAL A 185 -4.50 -10.41 19.89
N THR A 186 -4.38 -9.61 20.94
CA THR A 186 -3.14 -8.89 21.25
C THR A 186 -1.95 -9.83 21.40
N ARG A 187 -2.14 -10.96 22.14
CA ARG A 187 -1.08 -11.96 22.30
C ARG A 187 -0.67 -12.59 20.98
N GLN A 188 -1.62 -12.85 20.08
CA GLN A 188 -1.35 -13.42 18.77
C GLN A 188 -0.61 -12.43 17.87
N MET A 189 -1.03 -11.15 17.85
CA MET A 189 -0.35 -10.08 17.13
C MET A 189 1.09 -9.83 17.61
N LEU A 190 1.34 -10.04 18.91
CA LEU A 190 2.66 -9.86 19.52
C LEU A 190 3.53 -11.12 19.48
N LYS A 191 2.96 -12.27 19.08
CA LYS A 191 3.70 -13.52 18.90
C LYS A 191 4.69 -13.33 17.76
N ARG A 192 5.96 -13.19 18.09
CA ARG A 192 7.04 -13.12 17.08
C ARG A 192 7.50 -14.54 16.76
N THR A 193 7.71 -14.82 15.49
CA THR A 193 8.52 -15.98 15.07
C THR A 193 9.91 -15.86 15.69
N ALA A 194 10.40 -16.95 16.28
CA ALA A 194 11.67 -16.97 17.00
C ALA A 194 12.87 -16.67 16.06
N ASP A 195 12.76 -17.03 14.79
CA ASP A 195 13.77 -16.77 13.76
C ASP A 195 13.27 -15.76 12.74
N LYS A 196 14.04 -14.67 12.55
CA LYS A 196 13.74 -13.63 11.54
C LYS A 196 13.88 -14.14 10.11
N ASN A 197 14.62 -15.22 9.90
CA ASN A 197 14.88 -15.83 8.60
C ASN A 197 13.91 -16.97 8.28
N ASP A 198 13.08 -17.38 9.24
CA ASP A 198 12.02 -18.37 9.03
C ASP A 198 10.83 -17.74 8.29
N ILE A 199 10.91 -17.75 6.97
CA ILE A 199 9.89 -17.19 6.09
C ILE A 199 8.59 -17.99 6.19
N GLU A 200 8.68 -19.34 6.21
CA GLU A 200 7.50 -20.22 6.28
C GLU A 200 6.76 -20.04 7.60
N GLY A 201 7.45 -20.05 8.74
CA GLY A 201 6.83 -19.79 10.03
C GLY A 201 6.21 -18.39 10.16
N ARG A 202 6.71 -17.41 9.42
CA ARG A 202 6.10 -16.08 9.34
C ARG A 202 4.83 -16.07 8.49
N ILE A 203 4.80 -16.83 7.41
CA ILE A 203 3.61 -17.03 6.57
C ILE A 203 2.53 -17.73 7.38
N ASP A 204 2.85 -18.84 8.05
CA ASP A 204 1.91 -19.59 8.89
C ASP A 204 1.34 -18.72 10.02
N GLN A 205 2.19 -17.93 10.68
CA GLN A 205 1.75 -16.99 11.71
C GLN A 205 0.78 -15.94 11.16
N THR A 206 0.99 -15.49 9.92
CA THR A 206 0.10 -14.53 9.27
C THR A 206 -1.24 -15.17 8.94
N ILE A 207 -1.24 -16.41 8.43
CA ILE A 207 -2.46 -17.17 8.12
C ILE A 207 -3.28 -17.43 9.41
N GLU A 208 -2.64 -17.73 10.54
CA GLU A 208 -3.33 -17.94 11.84
C GLU A 208 -4.04 -16.67 12.37
N LEU A 209 -3.69 -15.47 11.84
CA LEU A 209 -4.30 -14.21 12.26
C LEU A 209 -5.64 -13.93 11.58
N PHE A 210 -5.92 -14.58 10.45
CA PHE A 210 -7.13 -14.42 9.64
C PHE A 210 -7.98 -15.70 9.64
#